data_7a4f5e2cb0002c7bbdc1d88a19d83cff
#
_entry.id   7a4f5e2cb0002c7bbdc1d88a19d83cff
#
_cell.length_a   1.000
_cell.length_b   1.000
_cell.length_c   1.000
_cell.angle_alpha   90.00
_cell.angle_beta   90.00
_cell.angle_gamma   90.00
#
_symmetry.space_group_name_H-M   'P 1'
#
loop_
_entity.id
_entity.type
_entity.pdbx_description
1 polymer ?
#
loop_
_entity_poly.entity_id
_entity_poly.type
_entity_poly.pdbx_seq_one_letter_code
_entity_poly.pdbx_strand_id
1 'polypeptide(L)'
;MALRLGCRRPQRARGIHLTVALCVLVLVLALAPASDATYVSLLGINYGRVGNNLPPPQAALPLLQNLGIGRVRLYDPDPATLRAFARTGIELYVGVPDQVLATVADPVGATSWVKSNILPFLPDTKIVALTVGNEVLTGNDTALTRSLLPAMQSLHDALAAANLDKQIAVTTAHNLGVLGTSYPPSAGAFRKDLLTYLCPILDFHARTGSPFLVNAYPYFAYSDDPKGIHLEYALLEPSYAGVPDANTGLHYPNLLVAQIDAAYHAIAAANSAAARVVQIRVSETGWPSAGDANEKAATPQNAARYNSNLMRLVAEWKGTPLKPGVPLRVYLFALFNENTKPGPASERHYGLYNPDSTPVYPLSLPVPGGGGGGGGYNSSGGDDGYYNISAASPEPTVSSPTLLPCRLFMLICLIHCPFWLCLWKRDGTLG
;
A
#
# COMPACT_ATOMS: atom_id res chain seq x y z
N MET A 1 -35.04 58.44 55.12
CA MET A 1 -35.49 57.05 55.18
C MET A 1 -35.59 56.54 53.72
N ALA A 2 -34.50 55.95 53.21
CA ALA A 2 -34.38 55.53 51.81
C ALA A 2 -34.28 54.02 51.73
N LEU A 3 -35.32 53.37 51.21
CA LEU A 3 -35.36 51.92 50.98
C LEU A 3 -34.53 51.57 49.76
N ARG A 4 -33.47 50.75 49.94
CA ARG A 4 -32.72 50.09 48.83
C ARG A 4 -33.42 48.80 48.40
N LEU A 5 -34.03 48.82 47.27
CA LEU A 5 -34.52 47.63 46.57
C LEU A 5 -33.34 46.92 45.92
N GLY A 6 -32.93 45.77 46.47
CA GLY A 6 -31.92 44.89 45.89
C GLY A 6 -32.49 44.04 44.78
N CYS A 7 -32.03 44.30 43.55
CA CYS A 7 -32.38 43.54 42.39
C CYS A 7 -31.53 42.22 42.35
N ARG A 8 -32.14 41.08 42.72
CA ARG A 8 -31.51 39.75 42.56
C ARG A 8 -31.62 39.34 41.08
N ARG A 9 -30.48 39.26 40.38
CA ARG A 9 -30.40 38.70 39.06
C ARG A 9 -30.64 37.18 39.10
N PRO A 10 -31.36 36.58 38.17
CA PRO A 10 -31.67 35.16 38.15
C PRO A 10 -30.45 34.36 37.70
N GLN A 11 -29.88 33.58 38.64
CA GLN A 11 -28.78 32.63 38.35
C GLN A 11 -29.19 31.38 37.51
N ARG A 12 -30.48 31.21 37.21
CA ARG A 12 -30.99 30.04 36.46
C ARG A 12 -30.71 30.05 34.95
N ALA A 13 -30.43 31.18 34.33
CA ALA A 13 -30.21 31.22 32.88
C ALA A 13 -28.87 30.64 32.41
N ARG A 14 -27.81 30.71 33.25
CA ARG A 14 -26.50 30.19 32.89
C ARG A 14 -26.41 28.66 32.84
N GLY A 15 -27.18 27.93 33.66
CA GLY A 15 -27.21 26.47 33.69
C GLY A 15 -27.85 25.86 32.44
N ILE A 16 -28.91 26.48 31.92
CA ILE A 16 -29.63 25.98 30.74
C ILE A 16 -28.78 26.08 29.48
N HIS A 17 -28.04 27.19 29.31
CA HIS A 17 -27.16 27.38 28.15
C HIS A 17 -25.97 26.36 28.14
N LEU A 18 -25.45 26.05 29.32
CA LEU A 18 -24.36 25.06 29.43
C LEU A 18 -24.83 23.64 29.10
N THR A 19 -26.04 23.27 29.57
CA THR A 19 -26.63 21.94 29.30
C THR A 19 -26.97 21.77 27.81
N VAL A 20 -27.59 22.81 27.19
CA VAL A 20 -27.89 22.80 25.77
C VAL A 20 -26.61 22.76 24.93
N ALA A 21 -25.58 23.52 25.28
CA ALA A 21 -24.30 23.48 24.59
C ALA A 21 -23.62 22.12 24.68
N LEU A 22 -23.69 21.46 25.85
CA LEU A 22 -23.15 20.11 26.05
C LEU A 22 -23.95 19.06 25.27
N CYS A 23 -25.29 19.14 25.24
CA CYS A 23 -26.13 18.25 24.44
C CYS A 23 -25.87 18.43 22.93
N VAL A 24 -25.71 19.65 22.44
CA VAL A 24 -25.36 19.93 21.04
C VAL A 24 -23.97 19.41 20.70
N LEU A 25 -22.99 19.58 21.61
CA LEU A 25 -21.65 19.05 21.41
C LEU A 25 -21.63 17.52 21.36
N VAL A 26 -22.35 16.84 22.25
CA VAL A 26 -22.52 15.39 22.26
C VAL A 26 -23.25 14.91 20.99
N LEU A 27 -24.26 15.65 20.53
CA LEU A 27 -24.97 15.33 19.29
C LEU A 27 -24.07 15.51 18.05
N VAL A 28 -23.28 16.58 18.00
CA VAL A 28 -22.30 16.82 16.93
C VAL A 28 -21.21 15.75 16.92
N LEU A 29 -20.73 15.30 18.11
CA LEU A 29 -19.77 14.22 18.23
C LEU A 29 -20.38 12.86 17.87
N ALA A 30 -21.66 12.64 18.13
CA ALA A 30 -22.37 11.40 17.78
C ALA A 30 -22.82 11.37 16.30
N LEU A 31 -22.98 12.53 15.66
CA LEU A 31 -23.31 12.67 14.25
C LEU A 31 -22.08 12.95 13.38
N ALA A 32 -20.90 13.17 13.99
CA ALA A 32 -19.67 13.13 13.24
C ALA A 32 -19.63 11.75 12.55
N PRO A 33 -19.56 11.68 11.19
CA PRO A 33 -19.31 10.41 10.56
C PRO A 33 -18.09 9.85 11.28
N ALA A 34 -18.19 8.63 11.83
CA ALA A 34 -17.00 7.88 12.17
C ALA A 34 -16.18 7.96 10.89
N SER A 35 -15.16 8.80 10.91
CA SER A 35 -14.12 8.70 9.90
C SER A 35 -13.63 7.27 10.12
N ASP A 36 -14.12 6.34 9.29
CA ASP A 36 -13.37 5.15 8.99
C ASP A 36 -12.03 5.69 8.53
N ALA A 37 -11.15 5.93 9.49
CA ALA A 37 -9.73 6.00 9.25
C ALA A 37 -9.41 4.60 8.73
N THR A 38 -9.71 4.39 7.44
CA THR A 38 -9.29 3.23 6.71
C THR A 38 -7.78 3.25 6.90
N TYR A 39 -7.31 2.38 7.79
CA TYR A 39 -5.90 2.14 8.01
C TYR A 39 -5.38 1.63 6.68
N VAL A 40 -4.90 2.57 5.85
CA VAL A 40 -4.35 2.23 4.55
C VAL A 40 -3.04 1.55 4.84
N SER A 41 -3.05 0.23 4.86
CA SER A 41 -1.86 -0.57 5.05
C SER A 41 -0.75 -0.07 4.14
N LEU A 42 0.45 0.14 4.68
CA LEU A 42 1.64 0.47 3.88
C LEU A 42 2.06 -0.72 3.02
N LEU A 43 1.61 -1.92 3.38
CA LEU A 43 1.79 -3.15 2.62
C LEU A 43 0.70 -3.27 1.56
N GLY A 44 1.12 -3.46 0.32
CA GLY A 44 0.31 -3.91 -0.80
C GLY A 44 0.72 -5.30 -1.24
N ILE A 45 0.04 -5.84 -2.25
CA ILE A 45 0.39 -7.10 -2.87
C ILE A 45 0.25 -7.02 -4.39
N ASN A 46 1.11 -7.76 -5.09
CA ASN A 46 1.00 -7.94 -6.52
C ASN A 46 0.02 -9.08 -6.82
N TYR A 47 -0.93 -8.81 -7.70
CA TYR A 47 -1.87 -9.79 -8.19
C TYR A 47 -1.64 -9.99 -9.69
N GLY A 48 -0.71 -10.89 -10.01
CA GLY A 48 -0.45 -11.38 -11.37
C GLY A 48 -1.49 -12.38 -11.80
N ARG A 49 -1.65 -12.54 -13.13
CA ARG A 49 -2.65 -13.43 -13.72
C ARG A 49 -2.11 -14.30 -14.87
N VAL A 50 -0.79 -14.58 -14.82
CA VAL A 50 -0.12 -15.43 -15.81
C VAL A 50 -0.26 -16.90 -15.40
N GLY A 51 -1.48 -17.40 -15.47
CA GLY A 51 -1.82 -18.78 -15.12
C GLY A 51 -3.11 -19.23 -15.77
N ASN A 52 -3.24 -20.53 -16.03
CA ASN A 52 -4.44 -21.14 -16.61
C ASN A 52 -5.31 -21.89 -15.58
N ASN A 53 -4.91 -21.85 -14.31
CA ASN A 53 -5.57 -22.50 -13.19
C ASN A 53 -5.91 -21.54 -12.03
N LEU A 54 -5.78 -20.23 -12.27
CA LEU A 54 -6.04 -19.21 -11.24
C LEU A 54 -7.54 -19.13 -10.93
N PRO A 55 -7.90 -18.85 -9.65
CA PRO A 55 -9.29 -18.69 -9.28
C PRO A 55 -9.88 -17.40 -9.87
N PRO A 56 -11.22 -17.27 -9.91
CA PRO A 56 -11.86 -16.03 -10.34
C PRO A 56 -11.45 -14.88 -9.40
N PRO A 57 -11.40 -13.62 -9.91
CA PRO A 57 -10.89 -12.48 -9.14
C PRO A 57 -11.56 -12.24 -7.77
N GLN A 58 -12.84 -12.60 -7.62
CA GLN A 58 -13.58 -12.48 -6.38
C GLN A 58 -12.99 -13.35 -5.24
N ALA A 59 -12.35 -14.47 -5.58
CA ALA A 59 -11.71 -15.35 -4.60
C ALA A 59 -10.48 -14.71 -3.94
N ALA A 60 -9.89 -13.67 -4.54
CA ALA A 60 -8.80 -12.92 -3.93
C ALA A 60 -9.25 -12.09 -2.72
N LEU A 61 -10.50 -11.62 -2.69
CA LEU A 61 -10.97 -10.65 -1.68
C LEU A 61 -10.88 -11.17 -0.24
N PRO A 62 -11.37 -12.37 0.10
CA PRO A 62 -11.22 -12.89 1.46
C PRO A 62 -9.76 -13.12 1.84
N LEU A 63 -8.89 -13.50 0.91
CA LEU A 63 -7.45 -13.66 1.18
C LEU A 63 -6.80 -12.32 1.52
N LEU A 64 -7.13 -11.25 0.77
CA LEU A 64 -6.64 -9.90 1.04
C LEU A 64 -7.12 -9.35 2.38
N GLN A 65 -8.38 -9.62 2.74
CA GLN A 65 -8.95 -9.26 4.05
C GLN A 65 -8.22 -9.97 5.19
N ASN A 66 -7.98 -11.28 5.06
CA ASN A 66 -7.24 -12.07 6.05
C ASN A 66 -5.78 -11.58 6.22
N LEU A 67 -5.17 -11.08 5.16
CA LEU A 67 -3.83 -10.49 5.18
C LEU A 67 -3.81 -9.02 5.65
N GLY A 68 -4.97 -8.39 5.86
CA GLY A 68 -5.07 -6.96 6.18
C GLY A 68 -4.56 -6.04 5.06
N ILE A 69 -4.64 -6.49 3.79
CA ILE A 69 -4.10 -5.78 2.64
C ILE A 69 -5.17 -4.86 2.04
N GLY A 70 -4.89 -3.56 2.01
CA GLY A 70 -5.74 -2.53 1.41
C GLY A 70 -5.25 -2.00 0.06
N ARG A 71 -4.19 -2.58 -0.52
CA ARG A 71 -3.59 -2.14 -1.79
C ARG A 71 -3.22 -3.31 -2.66
N VAL A 72 -3.54 -3.23 -3.96
CA VAL A 72 -3.21 -4.27 -4.94
C VAL A 72 -2.60 -3.63 -6.18
N ARG A 73 -1.52 -4.22 -6.69
CA ARG A 73 -0.96 -3.88 -7.98
C ARG A 73 -1.33 -4.94 -9.01
N LEU A 74 -1.97 -4.51 -10.08
CA LEU A 74 -2.34 -5.29 -11.26
C LEU A 74 -1.40 -4.95 -12.42
N TYR A 75 -1.20 -5.88 -13.35
CA TYR A 75 -0.31 -5.71 -14.50
C TYR A 75 -1.07 -5.32 -15.79
N ASP A 76 -2.39 -5.43 -15.75
CA ASP A 76 -3.28 -5.07 -16.86
C ASP A 76 -4.63 -4.55 -16.31
N PRO A 77 -5.44 -3.88 -17.15
CA PRO A 77 -6.78 -3.40 -16.78
C PRO A 77 -7.87 -4.46 -17.00
N ASP A 78 -7.64 -5.73 -16.62
CA ASP A 78 -8.65 -6.77 -16.82
C ASP A 78 -10.02 -6.37 -16.26
N PRO A 79 -11.07 -6.29 -17.09
CA PRO A 79 -12.36 -5.78 -16.66
C PRO A 79 -13.05 -6.65 -15.61
N ALA A 80 -12.79 -7.97 -15.57
CA ALA A 80 -13.37 -8.86 -14.56
C ALA A 80 -12.73 -8.58 -13.19
N THR A 81 -11.41 -8.39 -13.16
CA THR A 81 -10.68 -8.03 -11.97
C THR A 81 -11.10 -6.65 -11.46
N LEU A 82 -11.13 -5.62 -12.32
CA LEU A 82 -11.52 -4.27 -11.91
C LEU A 82 -12.94 -4.24 -11.32
N ARG A 83 -13.89 -4.98 -11.92
CA ARG A 83 -15.26 -5.11 -11.36
C ARG A 83 -15.30 -5.87 -10.04
N ALA A 84 -14.46 -6.89 -9.85
CA ALA A 84 -14.41 -7.64 -8.60
C ALA A 84 -14.00 -6.76 -7.42
N PHE A 85 -13.13 -5.76 -7.65
CA PHE A 85 -12.67 -4.82 -6.64
C PHE A 85 -13.59 -3.60 -6.43
N ALA A 86 -14.70 -3.50 -7.19
CA ALA A 86 -15.66 -2.40 -7.04
C ALA A 86 -16.23 -2.36 -5.60
N ARG A 87 -16.26 -1.16 -4.99
CA ARG A 87 -16.80 -0.87 -3.64
C ARG A 87 -16.12 -1.61 -2.49
N THR A 88 -14.93 -2.17 -2.73
CA THR A 88 -14.14 -2.84 -1.67
C THR A 88 -13.30 -1.87 -0.83
N GLY A 89 -13.08 -0.64 -1.31
CA GLY A 89 -12.15 0.31 -0.71
C GLY A 89 -10.67 0.02 -0.96
N ILE A 90 -10.33 -1.14 -1.57
CA ILE A 90 -8.96 -1.52 -1.90
C ILE A 90 -8.41 -0.61 -3.00
N GLU A 91 -7.25 -0.02 -2.76
CA GLU A 91 -6.55 0.86 -3.71
C GLU A 91 -5.86 0.03 -4.80
N LEU A 92 -6.13 0.34 -6.07
CA LEU A 92 -5.52 -0.35 -7.18
C LEU A 92 -4.46 0.51 -7.89
N TYR A 93 -3.29 -0.08 -8.11
CA TYR A 93 -2.33 0.31 -9.14
C TYR A 93 -2.62 -0.55 -10.35
N VAL A 94 -3.00 0.06 -11.47
CA VAL A 94 -3.39 -0.66 -12.70
C VAL A 94 -2.25 -0.56 -13.71
N GLY A 95 -1.80 -1.71 -14.21
CA GLY A 95 -0.77 -1.77 -15.23
C GLY A 95 -1.28 -1.31 -16.59
N VAL A 96 -0.43 -0.56 -17.29
CA VAL A 96 -0.54 -0.30 -18.73
C VAL A 96 0.46 -1.22 -19.42
N PRO A 97 0.02 -2.29 -20.09
CA PRO A 97 0.92 -3.32 -20.60
C PRO A 97 1.93 -2.78 -21.61
N ASP A 98 3.13 -3.38 -21.67
CA ASP A 98 4.21 -2.98 -22.57
C ASP A 98 3.77 -2.95 -24.03
N GLN A 99 2.90 -3.89 -24.43
CA GLN A 99 2.39 -4.05 -25.79
C GLN A 99 1.61 -2.83 -26.31
N VAL A 100 1.06 -2.01 -25.40
CA VAL A 100 0.26 -0.82 -25.79
C VAL A 100 1.03 0.48 -25.66
N LEU A 101 2.28 0.48 -25.18
CA LEU A 101 3.05 1.70 -24.91
C LEU A 101 3.18 2.59 -26.15
N ALA A 102 3.47 2.02 -27.31
CA ALA A 102 3.56 2.80 -28.57
C ALA A 102 2.22 3.46 -28.93
N THR A 103 1.09 2.79 -28.65
CA THR A 103 -0.24 3.32 -28.91
C THR A 103 -0.58 4.46 -27.95
N VAL A 104 -0.31 4.29 -26.65
CA VAL A 104 -0.63 5.30 -25.63
C VAL A 104 0.42 6.42 -25.54
N ALA A 105 1.54 6.31 -26.26
CA ALA A 105 2.47 7.42 -26.47
C ALA A 105 1.85 8.53 -27.33
N ASP A 106 0.89 8.18 -28.19
CA ASP A 106 0.08 9.15 -28.93
C ASP A 106 -1.06 9.69 -28.04
N PRO A 107 -1.31 11.01 -28.00
CA PRO A 107 -2.36 11.62 -27.16
C PRO A 107 -3.77 11.10 -27.44
N VAL A 108 -4.12 10.80 -28.69
CA VAL A 108 -5.42 10.24 -29.09
C VAL A 108 -5.54 8.80 -28.59
N GLY A 109 -4.48 8.00 -28.76
CA GLY A 109 -4.37 6.65 -28.25
C GLY A 109 -4.50 6.59 -26.73
N ALA A 110 -3.79 7.47 -26.00
CA ALA A 110 -3.89 7.57 -24.54
C ALA A 110 -5.30 7.94 -24.07
N THR A 111 -5.93 8.93 -24.70
CA THR A 111 -7.31 9.35 -24.39
C THR A 111 -8.29 8.19 -24.60
N SER A 112 -8.18 7.47 -25.73
CA SER A 112 -9.01 6.32 -26.04
C SER A 112 -8.81 5.19 -25.02
N TRP A 113 -7.55 4.93 -24.64
CA TRP A 113 -7.21 3.88 -23.69
C TRP A 113 -7.78 4.18 -22.29
N VAL A 114 -7.63 5.41 -21.77
CA VAL A 114 -8.20 5.84 -20.48
C VAL A 114 -9.73 5.71 -20.51
N LYS A 115 -10.36 6.16 -21.61
CA LYS A 115 -11.81 6.08 -21.78
C LYS A 115 -12.34 4.64 -21.77
N SER A 116 -11.59 3.70 -22.33
CA SER A 116 -12.04 2.30 -22.44
C SER A 116 -11.68 1.45 -21.22
N ASN A 117 -10.54 1.74 -20.56
CA ASN A 117 -9.96 0.85 -19.56
C ASN A 117 -10.03 1.39 -18.12
N ILE A 118 -10.32 2.67 -17.93
CA ILE A 118 -10.31 3.30 -16.59
C ILE A 118 -11.67 3.91 -16.27
N LEU A 119 -12.18 4.80 -17.10
CA LEU A 119 -13.42 5.54 -16.81
C LEU A 119 -14.65 4.65 -16.53
N PRO A 120 -14.84 3.49 -17.18
CA PRO A 120 -16.01 2.64 -16.94
C PRO A 120 -16.07 2.03 -15.54
N PHE A 121 -14.97 2.04 -14.78
CA PHE A 121 -14.88 1.44 -13.46
C PHE A 121 -14.96 2.45 -12.34
N LEU A 122 -14.84 3.73 -12.64
CA LEU A 122 -14.90 4.80 -11.65
C LEU A 122 -16.35 5.26 -11.40
N PRO A 123 -16.68 5.71 -10.19
CA PRO A 123 -15.84 5.78 -9.00
C PRO A 123 -15.83 4.48 -8.16
N ASP A 124 -16.56 3.45 -8.58
CA ASP A 124 -16.79 2.24 -7.78
C ASP A 124 -15.49 1.48 -7.49
N THR A 125 -14.56 1.44 -8.44
CA THR A 125 -13.23 0.84 -8.26
C THR A 125 -12.21 1.93 -7.92
N LYS A 126 -11.53 1.78 -6.80
CA LYS A 126 -10.58 2.78 -6.27
C LYS A 126 -9.22 2.66 -7.00
N ILE A 127 -9.15 3.16 -8.22
CA ILE A 127 -7.90 3.25 -9.00
C ILE A 127 -7.13 4.49 -8.54
N VAL A 128 -5.90 4.32 -8.07
CA VAL A 128 -5.07 5.41 -7.52
C VAL A 128 -3.78 5.66 -8.30
N ALA A 129 -3.39 4.73 -9.18
CA ALA A 129 -2.27 4.93 -10.08
C ALA A 129 -2.36 4.08 -11.34
N LEU A 130 -1.74 4.56 -12.42
CA LEU A 130 -1.38 3.80 -13.60
C LEU A 130 0.12 3.52 -13.56
N THR A 131 0.50 2.24 -13.69
CA THR A 131 1.91 1.83 -13.84
C THR A 131 2.17 1.56 -15.32
N VAL A 132 2.87 2.45 -15.97
CA VAL A 132 3.10 2.44 -17.43
C VAL A 132 4.29 1.57 -17.74
N GLY A 133 4.07 0.42 -18.35
CA GLY A 133 5.07 -0.61 -18.57
C GLY A 133 5.61 -1.22 -17.27
N ASN A 134 6.42 -2.25 -17.41
CA ASN A 134 7.13 -2.88 -16.30
C ASN A 134 8.57 -3.21 -16.70
N GLU A 135 9.56 -2.61 -16.01
CA GLU A 135 11.00 -2.86 -16.21
C GLU A 135 11.53 -2.55 -17.63
N VAL A 136 10.85 -1.67 -18.34
CA VAL A 136 11.07 -1.36 -19.76
C VAL A 136 12.53 -0.97 -20.05
N LEU A 137 13.16 -0.16 -19.17
CA LEU A 137 14.50 0.38 -19.41
C LEU A 137 15.63 -0.65 -19.34
N THR A 138 15.39 -1.82 -18.77
CA THR A 138 16.37 -2.92 -18.67
C THR A 138 16.12 -4.03 -19.68
N GLY A 139 15.03 -3.91 -20.45
CA GLY A 139 14.75 -4.80 -21.59
C GLY A 139 15.59 -4.45 -22.82
N ASN A 140 15.49 -5.32 -23.83
CA ASN A 140 16.26 -5.19 -25.08
C ASN A 140 15.48 -4.43 -26.18
N ASP A 141 14.22 -4.05 -25.94
CA ASP A 141 13.38 -3.34 -26.91
C ASP A 141 13.56 -1.83 -26.81
N THR A 142 14.36 -1.29 -27.72
CA THR A 142 14.64 0.16 -27.78
C THR A 142 13.42 0.99 -28.23
N ALA A 143 12.43 0.39 -28.90
CA ALA A 143 11.21 1.09 -29.29
C ALA A 143 10.32 1.29 -28.05
N LEU A 144 10.17 0.27 -27.20
CA LEU A 144 9.49 0.39 -25.91
C LEU A 144 10.17 1.44 -25.02
N THR A 145 11.50 1.38 -24.91
CA THR A 145 12.28 2.34 -24.12
C THR A 145 12.00 3.79 -24.56
N ARG A 146 11.95 4.06 -25.87
CA ARG A 146 11.64 5.40 -26.41
C ARG A 146 10.18 5.81 -26.22
N SER A 147 9.27 4.87 -26.17
CA SER A 147 7.84 5.13 -26.02
C SER A 147 7.44 5.38 -24.56
N LEU A 148 8.26 4.98 -23.57
CA LEU A 148 7.89 4.98 -22.16
C LEU A 148 7.50 6.36 -21.64
N LEU A 149 8.39 7.36 -21.73
CA LEU A 149 8.09 8.70 -21.23
C LEU A 149 6.96 9.40 -22.02
N PRO A 150 6.92 9.36 -23.37
CA PRO A 150 5.76 9.86 -24.13
C PRO A 150 4.45 9.21 -23.68
N ALA A 151 4.43 7.91 -23.43
CA ALA A 151 3.24 7.20 -22.92
C ALA A 151 2.82 7.71 -21.53
N MET A 152 3.78 7.91 -20.62
CA MET A 152 3.50 8.50 -19.30
C MET A 152 2.90 9.90 -19.41
N GLN A 153 3.46 10.75 -20.27
CA GLN A 153 2.99 12.12 -20.47
C GLN A 153 1.58 12.14 -21.07
N SER A 154 1.34 11.40 -22.14
CA SER A 154 0.04 11.37 -22.82
C SER A 154 -1.07 10.79 -21.92
N LEU A 155 -0.76 9.76 -21.11
CA LEU A 155 -1.72 9.22 -20.14
C LEU A 155 -2.01 10.21 -19.01
N HIS A 156 -0.99 10.93 -18.51
CA HIS A 156 -1.20 11.98 -17.52
C HIS A 156 -2.09 13.10 -18.05
N ASP A 157 -1.86 13.56 -19.27
CA ASP A 157 -2.63 14.61 -19.93
C ASP A 157 -4.08 14.14 -20.19
N ALA A 158 -4.28 12.87 -20.58
CA ALA A 158 -5.60 12.28 -20.74
C ALA A 158 -6.38 12.21 -19.41
N LEU A 159 -5.71 11.88 -18.31
CA LEU A 159 -6.30 11.93 -16.95
C LEU A 159 -6.59 13.37 -16.53
N ALA A 160 -5.71 14.33 -16.82
CA ALA A 160 -5.93 15.74 -16.54
C ALA A 160 -7.13 16.30 -17.30
N ALA A 161 -7.30 15.96 -18.58
CA ALA A 161 -8.48 16.32 -19.37
C ALA A 161 -9.78 15.74 -18.79
N ALA A 162 -9.71 14.63 -18.05
CA ALA A 162 -10.82 14.03 -17.33
C ALA A 162 -10.95 14.52 -15.87
N ASN A 163 -10.12 15.47 -15.40
CA ASN A 163 -10.01 15.94 -14.01
C ASN A 163 -9.66 14.84 -13.00
N LEU A 164 -8.85 13.86 -13.41
CA LEU A 164 -8.45 12.70 -12.61
C LEU A 164 -6.95 12.69 -12.23
N ASP A 165 -6.13 13.63 -12.76
CA ASP A 165 -4.68 13.69 -12.56
C ASP A 165 -4.27 13.87 -11.08
N LYS A 166 -5.15 14.41 -10.25
CA LYS A 166 -4.94 14.53 -8.79
C LYS A 166 -5.35 13.29 -8.01
N GLN A 167 -6.14 12.41 -8.62
CA GLN A 167 -6.65 11.19 -7.99
C GLN A 167 -5.87 9.95 -8.45
N ILE A 168 -5.43 9.93 -9.71
CA ILE A 168 -4.75 8.81 -10.34
C ILE A 168 -3.35 9.26 -10.78
N ALA A 169 -2.33 8.82 -10.05
CA ALA A 169 -0.94 9.10 -10.41
C ALA A 169 -0.53 8.28 -11.65
N VAL A 170 0.38 8.81 -12.45
CA VAL A 170 1.03 8.06 -13.53
C VAL A 170 2.48 7.81 -13.15
N THR A 171 2.91 6.56 -13.20
CA THR A 171 4.27 6.15 -12.82
C THR A 171 4.74 4.97 -13.68
N THR A 172 5.97 4.53 -13.49
CA THR A 172 6.52 3.31 -14.12
C THR A 172 7.40 2.56 -13.11
N ALA A 173 7.50 1.24 -13.25
CA ALA A 173 8.31 0.41 -12.37
C ALA A 173 9.64 0.03 -13.05
N HIS A 174 10.72 0.12 -12.29
CA HIS A 174 12.07 -0.26 -12.71
C HIS A 174 12.60 -1.38 -11.83
N ASN A 175 13.29 -2.36 -12.40
CA ASN A 175 14.13 -3.23 -11.59
C ASN A 175 15.45 -2.53 -11.24
N LEU A 176 16.18 -3.09 -10.27
CA LEU A 176 17.45 -2.51 -9.83
C LEU A 176 18.60 -2.64 -10.85
N GLY A 177 18.39 -3.33 -11.96
CA GLY A 177 19.32 -3.34 -13.10
C GLY A 177 19.47 -1.98 -13.79
N VAL A 178 18.66 -0.99 -13.44
CA VAL A 178 18.88 0.42 -13.85
C VAL A 178 20.07 1.06 -13.14
N LEU A 179 20.55 0.47 -12.02
CA LEU A 179 21.71 0.94 -11.29
C LEU A 179 22.99 0.39 -11.92
N GLY A 180 23.95 1.26 -12.16
CA GLY A 180 25.32 0.89 -12.55
C GLY A 180 26.19 0.62 -11.33
N THR A 181 25.86 1.20 -10.19
CA THR A 181 26.50 0.99 -8.90
C THR A 181 25.41 1.00 -7.82
N SER A 182 25.47 0.05 -6.89
CA SER A 182 24.50 -0.08 -5.78
C SER A 182 25.15 -0.34 -4.43
N TYR A 183 26.47 -0.56 -4.40
CA TYR A 183 27.22 -0.83 -3.16
C TYR A 183 28.52 0.00 -3.11
N PRO A 184 28.85 0.62 -1.93
CA PRO A 184 27.92 0.77 -0.81
C PRO A 184 26.69 1.62 -1.21
N PRO A 185 25.59 1.62 -0.47
CA PRO A 185 24.36 2.35 -0.87
C PRO A 185 24.61 3.81 -1.22
N SER A 186 25.49 4.49 -0.50
CA SER A 186 25.88 5.89 -0.77
C SER A 186 26.59 6.12 -2.12
N ALA A 187 27.14 5.07 -2.74
CA ALA A 187 27.72 5.13 -4.08
C ALA A 187 26.68 4.86 -5.19
N GLY A 188 25.41 4.70 -4.83
CA GLY A 188 24.32 4.41 -5.75
C GLY A 188 24.29 5.37 -6.93
N ALA A 189 24.34 4.83 -8.16
CA ALA A 189 24.30 5.60 -9.38
C ALA A 189 23.60 4.82 -10.49
N PHE A 190 22.81 5.50 -11.31
CA PHE A 190 22.20 4.90 -12.48
C PHE A 190 23.24 4.53 -13.56
N ARG A 191 22.92 3.55 -14.36
CA ARG A 191 23.66 3.24 -15.57
C ARG A 191 23.73 4.46 -16.48
N LYS A 192 24.93 4.77 -16.98
CA LYS A 192 25.17 5.97 -17.80
C LYS A 192 24.37 5.99 -19.10
N ASP A 193 24.19 4.82 -19.72
CA ASP A 193 23.41 4.65 -20.96
C ASP A 193 21.90 4.88 -20.75
N LEU A 194 21.40 4.80 -19.51
CA LEU A 194 19.99 5.02 -19.18
C LEU A 194 19.67 6.44 -18.71
N LEU A 195 20.69 7.28 -18.44
CA LEU A 195 20.46 8.64 -17.93
C LEU A 195 19.63 9.51 -18.89
N THR A 196 19.79 9.30 -20.21
CA THR A 196 18.99 10.02 -21.22
C THR A 196 17.49 9.75 -21.11
N TYR A 197 17.09 8.63 -20.53
CA TYR A 197 15.68 8.27 -20.26
C TYR A 197 15.29 8.58 -18.83
N LEU A 198 16.14 8.26 -17.86
CA LEU A 198 15.82 8.39 -16.43
C LEU A 198 15.73 9.85 -15.97
N CYS A 199 16.61 10.74 -16.44
CA CYS A 199 16.54 12.15 -16.03
C CYS A 199 15.20 12.81 -16.40
N PRO A 200 14.68 12.70 -17.64
CA PRO A 200 13.36 13.22 -17.97
C PRO A 200 12.20 12.52 -17.24
N ILE A 201 12.33 11.23 -16.93
CA ILE A 201 11.33 10.50 -16.10
C ILE A 201 11.35 11.04 -14.66
N LEU A 202 12.51 11.32 -14.08
CA LEU A 202 12.62 11.95 -12.77
C LEU A 202 12.03 13.37 -12.73
N ASP A 203 12.22 14.15 -13.80
CA ASP A 203 11.58 15.46 -13.96
C ASP A 203 10.05 15.33 -14.04
N PHE A 204 9.54 14.30 -14.74
CA PHE A 204 8.11 14.00 -14.78
C PHE A 204 7.59 13.69 -13.37
N HIS A 205 8.25 12.80 -12.62
CA HIS A 205 7.86 12.46 -11.26
C HIS A 205 7.88 13.68 -10.32
N ALA A 206 8.93 14.51 -10.42
CA ALA A 206 9.05 15.72 -9.61
C ALA A 206 7.93 16.73 -9.90
N ARG A 207 7.52 16.86 -11.16
CA ARG A 207 6.47 17.79 -11.61
C ARG A 207 5.08 17.30 -11.23
N THR A 208 4.81 16.00 -11.35
CA THR A 208 3.47 15.41 -11.13
C THR A 208 3.24 14.96 -9.69
N GLY A 209 4.31 14.85 -8.88
CA GLY A 209 4.24 14.29 -7.53
C GLY A 209 4.07 12.77 -7.50
N SER A 210 4.23 12.09 -8.65
CA SER A 210 4.12 10.63 -8.71
C SER A 210 5.38 9.96 -8.14
N PRO A 211 5.26 8.76 -7.53
CA PRO A 211 6.40 8.06 -6.95
C PRO A 211 7.29 7.43 -8.04
N PHE A 212 8.57 7.25 -7.73
CA PHE A 212 9.48 6.38 -8.46
C PHE A 212 9.31 4.95 -7.93
N LEU A 213 8.93 4.01 -8.79
CA LEU A 213 8.70 2.62 -8.39
C LEU A 213 9.94 1.78 -8.66
N VAL A 214 10.29 0.91 -7.69
CA VAL A 214 11.39 -0.05 -7.84
C VAL A 214 10.91 -1.46 -7.52
N ASN A 215 11.27 -2.41 -8.37
CA ASN A 215 11.17 -3.83 -8.12
C ASN A 215 12.51 -4.24 -7.49
N ALA A 216 12.50 -4.48 -6.18
CA ALA A 216 13.71 -4.72 -5.39
C ALA A 216 13.67 -6.12 -4.77
N TYR A 217 14.54 -7.00 -5.25
CA TYR A 217 14.59 -8.40 -4.80
C TYR A 217 15.93 -8.73 -4.15
N PRO A 218 16.01 -8.74 -2.81
CA PRO A 218 17.14 -9.31 -2.09
C PRO A 218 17.47 -10.75 -2.51
N TYR A 219 16.46 -11.50 -2.95
CA TYR A 219 16.62 -12.87 -3.46
C TYR A 219 17.63 -12.95 -4.61
N PHE A 220 17.49 -12.11 -5.63
CA PHE A 220 18.38 -12.16 -6.78
C PHE A 220 19.81 -11.76 -6.42
N ALA A 221 19.95 -10.68 -5.61
CA ALA A 221 21.30 -10.29 -5.16
C ALA A 221 22.00 -11.39 -4.35
N TYR A 222 21.25 -12.07 -3.47
CA TYR A 222 21.79 -13.22 -2.73
C TYR A 222 22.12 -14.40 -3.65
N SER A 223 21.25 -14.70 -4.61
CA SER A 223 21.45 -15.82 -5.55
C SER A 223 22.67 -15.60 -6.45
N ASP A 224 22.97 -14.35 -6.81
CA ASP A 224 24.12 -13.97 -7.62
C ASP A 224 25.43 -14.03 -6.82
N ASP A 225 25.40 -13.66 -5.52
CA ASP A 225 26.59 -13.70 -4.65
C ASP A 225 26.29 -14.29 -3.27
N PRO A 226 26.02 -15.61 -3.17
CA PRO A 226 25.71 -16.27 -1.90
C PRO A 226 26.90 -16.41 -0.95
N LYS A 227 28.11 -16.03 -1.38
CA LYS A 227 29.32 -16.02 -0.54
C LYS A 227 29.57 -14.62 0.06
N GLY A 228 29.26 -13.58 -0.66
CA GLY A 228 29.45 -12.19 -0.24
C GLY A 228 28.27 -11.62 0.53
N ILE A 229 27.06 -12.15 0.35
CA ILE A 229 25.84 -11.70 1.00
C ILE A 229 25.35 -12.75 2.01
N HIS A 230 25.22 -12.38 3.28
CA HIS A 230 24.66 -13.25 4.30
C HIS A 230 23.17 -13.50 4.05
N LEU A 231 22.72 -14.75 4.18
CA LEU A 231 21.33 -15.12 3.96
C LEU A 231 20.37 -14.37 4.91
N GLU A 232 20.77 -14.22 6.18
CA GLU A 232 20.00 -13.50 7.20
C GLU A 232 19.79 -12.02 6.83
N TYR A 233 20.79 -11.39 6.21
CA TYR A 233 20.72 -10.03 5.70
C TYR A 233 19.73 -9.91 4.55
N ALA A 234 19.77 -10.88 3.63
CA ALA A 234 18.83 -10.94 2.51
C ALA A 234 17.40 -11.30 2.93
N LEU A 235 17.23 -12.15 3.97
CA LEU A 235 15.94 -12.55 4.53
C LEU A 235 15.34 -11.51 5.51
N LEU A 236 15.95 -10.35 5.65
CA LEU A 236 15.50 -9.24 6.53
C LEU A 236 15.42 -9.65 8.01
N GLU A 237 16.32 -10.53 8.47
CA GLU A 237 16.30 -11.02 9.85
C GLU A 237 16.60 -9.89 10.84
N PRO A 238 15.74 -9.66 11.86
CA PRO A 238 15.93 -8.56 12.81
C PRO A 238 17.15 -8.73 13.69
N SER A 239 17.56 -9.98 13.92
CA SER A 239 18.72 -10.31 14.73
C SER A 239 20.05 -10.12 14.00
N TYR A 240 20.02 -9.87 12.67
CA TYR A 240 21.24 -9.61 11.92
C TYR A 240 21.82 -8.24 12.27
N ALA A 241 23.13 -8.22 12.54
CA ALA A 241 23.82 -7.01 12.97
C ALA A 241 23.80 -5.86 11.93
N GLY A 242 23.54 -6.17 10.66
CA GLY A 242 23.53 -5.21 9.55
C GLY A 242 24.93 -4.92 9.00
N VAL A 243 24.95 -4.01 8.00
CA VAL A 243 26.19 -3.64 7.28
C VAL A 243 26.35 -2.11 7.33
N PRO A 244 27.50 -1.58 7.79
CA PRO A 244 27.76 -0.16 7.76
C PRO A 244 28.13 0.32 6.34
N ASP A 245 27.65 1.51 5.97
CA ASP A 245 28.16 2.23 4.81
C ASP A 245 29.35 3.08 5.23
N ALA A 246 30.52 2.73 4.73
CA ALA A 246 31.78 3.36 5.12
C ALA A 246 31.88 4.85 4.74
N ASN A 247 31.10 5.31 3.74
CA ASN A 247 31.19 6.70 3.28
C ASN A 247 30.30 7.64 4.11
N THR A 248 29.16 7.13 4.64
CA THR A 248 28.16 7.95 5.34
C THR A 248 28.05 7.61 6.82
N GLY A 249 28.55 6.45 7.24
CA GLY A 249 28.34 5.91 8.58
C GLY A 249 26.92 5.39 8.82
N LEU A 250 26.02 5.43 7.82
CA LEU A 250 24.70 4.84 7.92
C LEU A 250 24.81 3.32 8.08
N HIS A 251 23.91 2.77 8.88
CA HIS A 251 23.90 1.34 9.17
C HIS A 251 22.64 0.69 8.58
N TYR A 252 22.84 -0.31 7.74
CA TYR A 252 21.77 -1.01 7.00
C TYR A 252 21.46 -2.35 7.64
N PRO A 253 20.32 -2.49 8.35
CA PRO A 253 19.97 -3.71 9.07
C PRO A 253 19.60 -4.87 8.14
N ASN A 254 19.21 -4.58 6.90
CA ASN A 254 18.85 -5.59 5.91
C ASN A 254 19.09 -5.08 4.49
N LEU A 255 19.15 -6.03 3.54
CA LEU A 255 19.49 -5.75 2.15
C LEU A 255 18.42 -4.94 1.43
N LEU A 256 17.14 -5.08 1.76
CA LEU A 256 16.06 -4.34 1.09
C LEU A 256 16.18 -2.84 1.31
N VAL A 257 16.40 -2.38 2.56
CA VAL A 257 16.57 -0.93 2.81
C VAL A 257 17.87 -0.39 2.22
N ALA A 258 18.92 -1.22 2.11
CA ALA A 258 20.15 -0.84 1.41
C ALA A 258 19.92 -0.65 -0.10
N GLN A 259 19.15 -1.54 -0.73
CA GLN A 259 18.77 -1.44 -2.14
C GLN A 259 17.91 -0.19 -2.41
N ILE A 260 16.98 0.14 -1.53
CA ILE A 260 16.14 1.35 -1.64
C ILE A 260 17.01 2.61 -1.52
N ASP A 261 17.95 2.66 -0.56
CA ASP A 261 18.79 3.83 -0.36
C ASP A 261 19.82 4.00 -1.49
N ALA A 262 20.32 2.90 -2.08
CA ALA A 262 21.13 2.98 -3.29
C ALA A 262 20.35 3.66 -4.44
N ALA A 263 19.07 3.36 -4.60
CA ALA A 263 18.23 4.02 -5.59
C ALA A 263 17.98 5.51 -5.25
N TYR A 264 17.80 5.87 -3.96
CA TYR A 264 17.72 7.28 -3.55
C TYR A 264 19.01 8.05 -3.85
N HIS A 265 20.18 7.44 -3.60
CA HIS A 265 21.47 8.05 -3.96
C HIS A 265 21.63 8.21 -5.47
N ALA A 266 21.19 7.22 -6.26
CA ALA A 266 21.19 7.31 -7.71
C ALA A 266 20.31 8.45 -8.23
N ILE A 267 19.10 8.64 -7.66
CA ILE A 267 18.24 9.78 -7.98
C ILE A 267 18.95 11.10 -7.64
N ALA A 268 19.59 11.18 -6.48
CA ALA A 268 20.29 12.40 -6.05
C ALA A 268 21.47 12.75 -6.95
N ALA A 269 22.22 11.74 -7.39
CA ALA A 269 23.34 11.91 -8.31
C ALA A 269 22.89 12.34 -9.72
N ALA A 270 21.76 11.82 -10.21
CA ALA A 270 21.23 12.12 -11.53
C ALA A 270 20.44 13.44 -11.59
N ASN A 271 19.65 13.73 -10.54
CA ASN A 271 18.76 14.89 -10.48
C ASN A 271 18.53 15.34 -9.03
N SER A 272 19.34 16.31 -8.59
CA SER A 272 19.27 16.82 -7.21
C SER A 272 17.95 17.53 -6.87
N ALA A 273 17.23 18.05 -7.85
CA ALA A 273 15.92 18.67 -7.66
C ALA A 273 14.85 17.58 -7.40
N ALA A 274 14.86 16.53 -8.21
CA ALA A 274 13.97 15.37 -8.03
C ALA A 274 14.21 14.67 -6.70
N ALA A 275 15.46 14.55 -6.24
CA ALA A 275 15.83 13.89 -4.98
C ALA A 275 15.15 14.50 -3.74
N ARG A 276 14.72 15.77 -3.80
CA ARG A 276 14.05 16.46 -2.70
C ARG A 276 12.56 16.11 -2.57
N VAL A 277 11.92 15.74 -3.68
CA VAL A 277 10.45 15.60 -3.75
C VAL A 277 9.99 14.21 -4.16
N VAL A 278 10.77 13.47 -4.95
CA VAL A 278 10.40 12.14 -5.41
C VAL A 278 10.58 11.12 -4.30
N GLN A 279 9.52 10.36 -4.03
CA GLN A 279 9.54 9.25 -3.09
C GLN A 279 9.66 7.93 -3.83
N ILE A 280 10.50 7.03 -3.32
CA ILE A 280 10.56 5.66 -3.79
C ILE A 280 9.45 4.84 -3.13
N ARG A 281 8.80 3.98 -3.93
CA ARG A 281 7.95 2.89 -3.44
C ARG A 281 8.45 1.58 -4.04
N VAL A 282 8.49 0.55 -3.21
CA VAL A 282 8.84 -0.81 -3.69
C VAL A 282 7.59 -1.40 -4.31
N SER A 283 7.59 -1.49 -5.64
CA SER A 283 6.46 -2.00 -6.41
C SER A 283 6.42 -3.52 -6.53
N GLU A 284 7.56 -4.17 -6.28
CA GLU A 284 7.68 -5.61 -6.14
C GLU A 284 8.84 -5.95 -5.22
N THR A 285 8.60 -6.91 -4.32
CA THR A 285 9.63 -7.63 -3.58
C THR A 285 9.04 -8.94 -3.07
N GLY A 286 9.86 -9.98 -3.00
CA GLY A 286 9.41 -11.30 -2.57
C GLY A 286 10.55 -12.32 -2.56
N TRP A 287 10.20 -13.55 -2.18
CA TRP A 287 11.13 -14.68 -2.15
C TRP A 287 10.40 -15.93 -2.63
N PRO A 288 10.95 -16.69 -3.61
CA PRO A 288 10.27 -17.86 -4.16
C PRO A 288 10.36 -19.05 -3.20
N SER A 289 9.28 -19.84 -3.17
CA SER A 289 9.15 -21.02 -2.33
C SER A 289 9.71 -22.30 -2.97
N ALA A 290 9.97 -22.27 -4.29
CA ALA A 290 10.61 -23.33 -5.04
C ALA A 290 11.31 -22.74 -6.27
N GLY A 291 12.24 -23.50 -6.87
CA GLY A 291 13.00 -23.07 -8.04
C GLY A 291 13.69 -24.24 -8.72
N ASP A 292 14.50 -23.93 -9.72
CA ASP A 292 15.35 -24.90 -10.40
C ASP A 292 16.47 -25.41 -9.48
N ALA A 293 17.15 -26.48 -9.85
CA ALA A 293 18.20 -27.15 -9.02
C ALA A 293 19.35 -26.21 -8.61
N ASN A 294 19.64 -25.17 -9.37
CA ASN A 294 20.63 -24.14 -9.05
C ASN A 294 20.07 -23.02 -8.14
N GLU A 295 18.76 -22.88 -8.02
CA GLU A 295 18.08 -21.86 -7.20
C GLU A 295 17.91 -22.33 -5.75
N LYS A 296 19.02 -22.68 -5.09
CA LYS A 296 19.05 -23.37 -3.77
C LYS A 296 18.38 -22.56 -2.64
N ALA A 297 18.32 -21.25 -2.76
CA ALA A 297 17.70 -20.38 -1.78
C ALA A 297 16.17 -20.32 -1.91
N ALA A 298 15.60 -20.78 -3.04
CA ALA A 298 14.17 -20.83 -3.30
C ALA A 298 13.55 -22.01 -2.54
N THR A 299 13.19 -21.78 -1.28
CA THR A 299 12.59 -22.79 -0.39
C THR A 299 11.39 -22.23 0.35
N PRO A 300 10.40 -23.06 0.72
CA PRO A 300 9.25 -22.59 1.49
C PRO A 300 9.63 -21.92 2.81
N GLN A 301 10.69 -22.43 3.47
CA GLN A 301 11.20 -21.87 4.73
C GLN A 301 11.75 -20.46 4.56
N ASN A 302 12.58 -20.23 3.53
CA ASN A 302 13.14 -18.92 3.25
C ASN A 302 12.04 -17.94 2.79
N ALA A 303 11.10 -18.39 1.96
CA ALA A 303 9.96 -17.58 1.52
C ALA A 303 9.08 -17.15 2.71
N ALA A 304 8.78 -18.08 3.63
CA ALA A 304 8.03 -17.78 4.85
C ALA A 304 8.78 -16.76 5.74
N ARG A 305 10.09 -16.93 5.94
CA ARG A 305 10.93 -16.02 6.72
C ARG A 305 10.98 -14.64 6.10
N TYR A 306 11.30 -14.54 4.81
CA TYR A 306 11.36 -13.26 4.09
C TYR A 306 10.05 -12.49 4.19
N ASN A 307 8.95 -13.14 3.82
CA ASN A 307 7.65 -12.47 3.74
C ASN A 307 7.11 -12.07 5.14
N SER A 308 7.31 -12.91 6.17
CA SER A 308 6.97 -12.55 7.55
C SER A 308 7.83 -11.38 8.06
N ASN A 309 9.14 -11.39 7.80
CA ASN A 309 10.04 -10.30 8.16
C ASN A 309 9.71 -8.99 7.42
N LEU A 310 9.34 -9.09 6.13
CA LEU A 310 8.88 -7.94 5.34
C LEU A 310 7.61 -7.31 5.93
N MET A 311 6.61 -8.14 6.24
CA MET A 311 5.35 -7.66 6.83
C MET A 311 5.59 -6.95 8.15
N ARG A 312 6.46 -7.50 9.01
CA ARG A 312 6.86 -6.85 10.26
C ARG A 312 7.61 -5.53 10.01
N LEU A 313 8.59 -5.50 9.10
CA LEU A 313 9.35 -4.29 8.76
C LEU A 313 8.43 -3.16 8.30
N VAL A 314 7.45 -3.46 7.47
CA VAL A 314 6.47 -2.47 7.00
C VAL A 314 5.54 -2.02 8.13
N ALA A 315 5.14 -2.92 9.03
CA ALA A 315 4.29 -2.61 10.18
C ALA A 315 4.96 -1.68 11.22
N GLU A 316 6.28 -1.57 11.22
CA GLU A 316 7.01 -0.64 12.09
C GLU A 316 6.82 0.84 11.71
N TRP A 317 6.24 1.15 10.57
CA TRP A 317 6.04 2.52 10.06
C TRP A 317 7.30 3.36 9.96
N LYS A 318 8.46 2.72 9.85
CA LYS A 318 9.76 3.35 9.69
C LYS A 318 10.14 3.47 8.22
N GLY A 319 11.04 4.38 7.92
CA GLY A 319 11.70 4.50 6.63
C GLY A 319 13.02 3.73 6.58
N THR A 320 13.82 4.07 5.57
CA THR A 320 15.19 3.58 5.41
C THR A 320 16.18 4.37 6.30
N PRO A 321 17.41 3.89 6.48
CA PRO A 321 18.45 4.66 7.19
C PRO A 321 18.68 6.06 6.62
N LEU A 322 18.61 6.25 5.30
CA LEU A 322 18.72 7.57 4.65
C LEU A 322 17.45 8.42 4.81
N LYS A 323 16.27 7.80 4.86
CA LYS A 323 14.96 8.48 4.91
C LYS A 323 14.12 7.95 6.09
N PRO A 324 14.56 8.09 7.35
CA PRO A 324 13.90 7.46 8.50
C PRO A 324 12.48 7.97 8.76
N GLY A 325 12.16 9.19 8.31
CA GLY A 325 10.82 9.79 8.47
C GLY A 325 9.85 9.47 7.33
N VAL A 326 10.23 8.65 6.34
CA VAL A 326 9.38 8.29 5.20
C VAL A 326 9.03 6.81 5.30
N PRO A 327 7.84 6.44 5.82
CA PRO A 327 7.47 5.04 5.99
C PRO A 327 7.54 4.26 4.68
N LEU A 328 8.06 3.03 4.76
CA LEU A 328 8.18 2.14 3.62
C LEU A 328 6.80 1.80 3.05
N ARG A 329 6.63 1.96 1.75
CA ARG A 329 5.47 1.49 1.00
C ARG A 329 5.91 0.40 0.05
N VAL A 330 5.39 -0.80 0.27
CA VAL A 330 5.88 -2.02 -0.38
C VAL A 330 4.72 -2.83 -0.93
N TYR A 331 4.89 -3.39 -2.12
CA TYR A 331 4.03 -4.41 -2.70
C TYR A 331 4.77 -5.74 -2.66
N LEU A 332 4.21 -6.69 -1.92
CA LEU A 332 4.71 -8.06 -1.84
C LEU A 332 4.38 -8.80 -3.15
N PHE A 333 5.35 -9.46 -3.73
CA PHE A 333 5.19 -10.32 -4.89
C PHE A 333 5.22 -11.78 -4.45
N ALA A 334 4.11 -12.54 -4.57
CA ALA A 334 2.82 -12.21 -5.14
C ALA A 334 1.68 -12.94 -4.41
N LEU A 335 0.43 -12.67 -4.79
CA LEU A 335 -0.74 -13.31 -4.14
C LEU A 335 -0.82 -14.80 -4.44
N PHE A 336 -0.73 -15.20 -5.72
CA PHE A 336 -0.83 -16.58 -6.15
C PHE A 336 0.44 -17.07 -6.86
N ASN A 337 0.67 -18.37 -6.81
CA ASN A 337 1.56 -19.05 -7.74
C ASN A 337 0.97 -19.01 -9.15
N GLU A 338 1.81 -18.71 -10.16
CA GLU A 338 1.40 -18.47 -11.55
C GLU A 338 2.04 -19.52 -12.47
N ASN A 339 1.33 -20.61 -12.76
CA ASN A 339 1.89 -21.82 -13.37
C ASN A 339 2.37 -21.67 -14.81
N THR A 340 1.95 -20.64 -15.56
CA THR A 340 2.36 -20.40 -16.95
C THR A 340 3.36 -19.25 -17.11
N LYS A 341 3.87 -18.70 -16.01
CA LYS A 341 4.87 -17.63 -16.05
C LYS A 341 6.16 -18.14 -16.69
N PRO A 342 6.72 -17.41 -17.68
CA PRO A 342 7.98 -17.80 -18.32
C PRO A 342 9.19 -17.60 -17.40
N GLY A 343 10.35 -18.12 -17.79
CA GLY A 343 11.59 -17.95 -17.06
C GLY A 343 11.93 -19.15 -16.16
N PRO A 344 12.87 -18.98 -15.21
CA PRO A 344 13.27 -19.98 -14.22
C PRO A 344 12.07 -20.52 -13.43
N ALA A 345 12.23 -21.70 -12.81
CA ALA A 345 11.14 -22.33 -12.08
C ALA A 345 10.64 -21.45 -10.92
N SER A 346 11.54 -20.68 -10.29
CA SER A 346 11.19 -19.74 -9.22
C SER A 346 10.11 -18.72 -9.61
N GLU A 347 10.05 -18.30 -10.89
CA GLU A 347 9.04 -17.34 -11.36
C GLU A 347 7.59 -17.81 -11.14
N ARG A 348 7.38 -19.11 -11.05
CA ARG A 348 6.06 -19.72 -10.83
C ARG A 348 5.72 -19.97 -9.36
N HIS A 349 6.64 -19.59 -8.43
CA HIS A 349 6.57 -19.97 -7.01
C HIS A 349 6.73 -18.81 -6.02
N TYR A 350 6.34 -17.60 -6.41
CA TYR A 350 6.34 -16.43 -5.53
C TYR A 350 5.04 -16.25 -4.74
N GLY A 351 4.01 -17.02 -5.04
CA GLY A 351 2.69 -16.88 -4.41
C GLY A 351 2.69 -17.14 -2.91
N LEU A 352 1.91 -16.36 -2.17
CA LEU A 352 1.53 -16.70 -0.79
C LEU A 352 0.52 -17.85 -0.77
N TYR A 353 -0.27 -17.95 -1.83
CA TYR A 353 -1.30 -18.96 -2.00
C TYR A 353 -1.13 -19.75 -3.29
N ASN A 354 -1.56 -21.00 -3.25
CA ASN A 354 -1.81 -21.80 -4.43
C ASN A 354 -3.10 -21.34 -5.13
N PRO A 355 -3.33 -21.70 -6.41
CA PRO A 355 -4.56 -21.35 -7.12
C PRO A 355 -5.86 -21.86 -6.47
N ASP A 356 -5.79 -22.91 -5.65
CA ASP A 356 -6.92 -23.43 -4.85
C ASP A 356 -7.16 -22.64 -3.55
N SER A 357 -6.46 -21.52 -3.37
CA SER A 357 -6.49 -20.65 -2.19
C SER A 357 -5.88 -21.26 -0.92
N THR A 358 -5.19 -22.40 -1.01
CA THR A 358 -4.42 -22.93 0.12
C THR A 358 -3.11 -22.16 0.29
N PRO A 359 -2.67 -21.87 1.53
CA PRO A 359 -1.36 -21.26 1.77
C PRO A 359 -0.21 -22.14 1.24
N VAL A 360 0.78 -21.53 0.60
CA VAL A 360 1.99 -22.24 0.15
C VAL A 360 2.89 -22.63 1.34
N TYR A 361 2.89 -21.79 2.36
CA TYR A 361 3.62 -21.97 3.62
C TYR A 361 2.93 -21.16 4.74
N PRO A 362 3.16 -21.51 6.02
CA PRO A 362 2.64 -20.72 7.12
C PRO A 362 3.30 -19.33 7.16
N LEU A 363 2.50 -18.30 7.41
CA LEU A 363 2.95 -16.92 7.60
C LEU A 363 2.65 -16.48 9.03
N SER A 364 3.61 -15.80 9.65
CA SER A 364 3.41 -15.08 10.90
C SER A 364 3.02 -13.64 10.58
N LEU A 365 1.76 -13.27 10.83
CA LEU A 365 1.25 -11.93 10.59
C LEU A 365 1.33 -11.06 11.86
N PRO A 366 1.70 -9.77 11.75
CA PRO A 366 1.58 -8.84 12.86
C PRO A 366 0.11 -8.70 13.28
N VAL A 367 -0.15 -8.75 14.58
CA VAL A 367 -1.51 -8.49 15.12
C VAL A 367 -1.77 -6.98 15.06
N PRO A 368 -2.84 -6.51 14.39
CA PRO A 368 -3.22 -5.11 14.43
C PRO A 368 -3.54 -4.67 15.87
N GLY A 369 -2.81 -3.67 16.40
CA GLY A 369 -3.03 -3.11 17.73
C GLY A 369 -2.11 -3.62 18.85
N GLY A 370 -1.18 -4.52 18.59
CA GLY A 370 -0.13 -4.91 19.52
C GLY A 370 0.94 -3.82 19.61
N GLY A 371 0.74 -2.81 20.45
CA GLY A 371 1.71 -1.75 20.72
C GLY A 371 2.96 -2.32 21.36
N GLY A 372 4.13 -2.12 20.73
CA GLY A 372 5.44 -2.49 21.24
C GLY A 372 5.76 -1.82 22.57
N GLY A 373 5.60 -2.55 23.66
CA GLY A 373 6.21 -2.25 24.95
C GLY A 373 7.56 -2.95 25.00
N GLY A 374 8.66 -2.20 24.99
CA GLY A 374 10.00 -2.74 25.21
C GLY A 374 10.11 -3.40 26.58
N GLY A 375 10.48 -4.67 26.61
CA GLY A 375 10.76 -5.41 27.83
C GLY A 375 11.46 -6.72 27.52
N GLY A 376 12.56 -6.95 28.21
CA GLY A 376 13.60 -7.93 28.04
C GLY A 376 13.16 -9.39 27.77
N TYR A 377 13.94 -10.04 26.98
CA TYR A 377 13.83 -11.45 26.64
C TYR A 377 13.98 -12.34 27.84
N ASN A 378 12.98 -13.13 28.18
CA ASN A 378 13.12 -14.41 28.86
C ASN A 378 12.30 -15.46 28.07
N SER A 379 13.02 -16.47 27.62
CA SER A 379 12.50 -17.62 26.87
C SER A 379 11.63 -18.51 27.73
N SER A 380 10.33 -18.44 27.60
CA SER A 380 9.39 -19.52 27.93
C SER A 380 8.06 -19.21 27.27
N GLY A 381 7.58 -20.15 26.41
CA GLY A 381 6.41 -20.12 25.56
C GLY A 381 5.30 -19.14 25.96
N GLY A 382 5.11 -18.13 25.16
CA GLY A 382 4.07 -17.12 25.33
C GLY A 382 3.74 -16.51 24.00
N ASP A 383 2.48 -16.43 23.73
CA ASP A 383 1.71 -15.91 22.62
C ASP A 383 2.27 -14.56 22.10
N ASP A 384 3.16 -14.62 21.09
CA ASP A 384 3.86 -13.45 20.54
C ASP A 384 3.01 -12.67 19.53
N GLY A 385 1.77 -12.33 19.81
CA GLY A 385 0.99 -11.36 19.03
C GLY A 385 0.97 -11.56 17.50
N TYR A 386 1.15 -12.78 16.98
CA TYR A 386 1.13 -13.14 15.57
C TYR A 386 0.07 -14.20 15.27
N TYR A 387 -0.64 -14.05 14.16
CA TYR A 387 -1.49 -15.13 13.63
C TYR A 387 -0.67 -16.01 12.69
N ASN A 388 -0.71 -17.31 12.91
CA ASN A 388 -0.21 -18.30 11.96
C ASN A 388 -1.31 -18.64 10.95
N ILE A 389 -1.07 -18.37 9.66
CA ILE A 389 -1.93 -18.90 8.60
C ILE A 389 -1.48 -20.34 8.34
N SER A 390 -2.12 -21.29 9.03
CA SER A 390 -1.98 -22.71 8.73
C SER A 390 -3.25 -23.23 8.06
N ALA A 391 -3.11 -24.29 7.24
CA ALA A 391 -4.17 -24.87 6.41
C ALA A 391 -5.27 -25.61 7.22
N ALA A 392 -5.87 -24.96 8.22
CA ALA A 392 -7.08 -25.45 8.86
C ALA A 392 -8.21 -24.50 8.49
N SER A 393 -9.07 -24.94 7.59
CA SER A 393 -10.32 -24.25 7.25
C SER A 393 -11.17 -24.08 8.51
N PRO A 394 -11.54 -22.89 8.95
CA PRO A 394 -12.69 -22.74 9.80
C PRO A 394 -13.93 -22.82 8.92
N GLU A 395 -14.85 -23.74 9.22
CA GLU A 395 -16.22 -23.62 8.74
C GLU A 395 -16.76 -22.23 9.09
N PRO A 396 -17.54 -21.59 8.22
CA PRO A 396 -18.11 -20.29 8.51
C PRO A 396 -19.22 -20.45 9.55
N THR A 397 -18.89 -20.26 10.80
CA THR A 397 -19.92 -19.94 11.80
C THR A 397 -20.40 -18.52 11.52
N VAL A 398 -21.52 -18.43 10.84
CA VAL A 398 -22.32 -17.22 10.70
C VAL A 398 -22.84 -16.84 12.08
N SER A 399 -22.09 -16.09 12.85
CA SER A 399 -22.60 -15.31 13.96
C SER A 399 -22.84 -13.89 13.45
N SER A 400 -24.11 -13.63 13.11
CA SER A 400 -24.59 -12.27 12.87
C SER A 400 -24.21 -11.38 14.05
N PRO A 401 -23.56 -10.22 13.86
CA PRO A 401 -23.44 -9.25 14.93
C PRO A 401 -24.83 -8.72 15.22
N THR A 402 -25.33 -9.04 16.40
CA THR A 402 -26.55 -8.45 16.96
C THR A 402 -26.38 -6.95 17.07
N LEU A 403 -26.96 -6.23 16.12
CA LEU A 403 -27.18 -4.78 16.18
C LEU A 403 -28.24 -4.51 17.25
N LEU A 404 -27.84 -4.54 18.52
CA LEU A 404 -28.65 -4.02 19.63
C LEU A 404 -27.70 -3.52 20.72
N PRO A 405 -27.41 -2.23 20.77
CA PRO A 405 -27.85 -1.39 21.87
C PRO A 405 -28.14 0.08 21.53
N CYS A 406 -27.95 0.56 20.31
CA CYS A 406 -28.14 1.98 20.03
C CYS A 406 -29.60 2.49 20.06
N ARG A 407 -30.58 1.62 19.83
CA ARG A 407 -32.02 2.04 19.87
C ARG A 407 -32.56 2.16 21.29
N LEU A 408 -32.01 1.46 22.25
CA LEU A 408 -32.46 1.51 23.64
C LEU A 408 -31.97 2.77 24.36
N PHE A 409 -30.84 3.31 24.01
CA PHE A 409 -30.31 4.56 24.59
C PHE A 409 -31.09 5.81 24.13
N MET A 410 -31.61 5.79 22.90
CA MET A 410 -32.47 6.90 22.40
C MET A 410 -33.84 6.93 23.08
N LEU A 411 -34.39 5.79 23.47
CA LEU A 411 -35.69 5.72 24.14
C LEU A 411 -35.61 6.19 25.60
N ILE A 412 -34.49 5.95 26.28
CA ILE A 412 -34.30 6.39 27.68
C ILE A 412 -34.08 7.89 27.79
N CYS A 413 -33.46 8.55 26.83
CA CYS A 413 -33.29 9.99 26.81
C CYS A 413 -34.60 10.76 26.52
N LEU A 414 -35.55 10.15 25.82
CA LEU A 414 -36.85 10.76 25.53
C LEU A 414 -37.86 10.66 26.68
N ILE A 415 -37.68 9.69 27.60
CA ILE A 415 -38.61 9.45 28.73
C ILE A 415 -38.29 10.31 29.96
N HIS A 416 -37.08 10.89 30.06
CA HIS A 416 -36.65 11.68 31.23
C HIS A 416 -36.50 13.16 31.02
N CYS A 417 -37.04 13.73 29.90
CA CYS A 417 -37.00 15.19 29.66
C CYS A 417 -38.45 15.76 29.60
N PRO A 418 -39.02 16.30 30.72
CA PRO A 418 -40.39 16.77 30.77
C PRO A 418 -40.63 18.14 30.09
N PHE A 419 -39.72 18.61 29.23
CA PHE A 419 -39.74 19.98 28.69
C PHE A 419 -40.20 20.12 27.24
N TRP A 420 -40.57 19.02 26.55
CA TRP A 420 -40.97 19.09 25.14
C TRP A 420 -42.50 19.26 24.90
N LEU A 421 -43.31 19.26 25.96
CA LEU A 421 -44.78 19.37 25.84
C LEU A 421 -45.33 20.77 26.02
N CYS A 422 -44.52 21.85 26.17
CA CYS A 422 -45.00 23.20 26.38
C CYS A 422 -44.81 24.16 25.18
N LEU A 423 -44.31 23.75 24.05
CA LEU A 423 -44.08 24.65 22.88
C LEU A 423 -45.03 24.41 21.69
N TRP A 424 -46.01 23.51 21.81
CA TRP A 424 -46.97 23.26 20.71
C TRP A 424 -48.39 23.66 21.03
N LYS A 425 -48.61 24.62 21.98
CA LYS A 425 -49.90 25.19 22.27
C LYS A 425 -49.84 26.70 22.39
N ARG A 426 -49.41 27.38 21.33
CA ARG A 426 -49.66 28.80 21.04
C ARG A 426 -49.27 29.06 19.59
N ASP A 427 -50.23 29.05 18.74
CA ASP A 427 -50.49 29.91 17.62
C ASP A 427 -51.46 29.21 16.69
N GLY A 428 -52.68 29.33 17.04
CA GLY A 428 -53.84 29.08 16.22
C GLY A 428 -54.89 30.09 16.64
N THR A 429 -54.80 31.30 16.02
CA THR A 429 -55.97 32.08 15.65
C THR A 429 -55.55 33.41 15.01
N LEU A 430 -56.16 33.69 13.86
CA LEU A 430 -56.51 34.99 13.28
C LEU A 430 -55.47 35.68 12.37
N GLY A 431 -55.92 35.75 11.11
CA GLY A 431 -55.60 36.79 10.17
C GLY A 431 -55.57 36.30 8.72
#